data_a2fd5615a91c47bc557ea988a9204b89
#
_entry.id   a2fd5615a91c47bc557ea988a9204b89
#
_cell.length_a   1.000
_cell.length_b   1.000
_cell.length_c   1.000
_cell.angle_alpha   90.00
_cell.angle_beta   90.00
_cell.angle_gamma   90.00
#
_symmetry.space_group_name_H-M   'P 1'
#
loop_
_entity.id
_entity.type
_entity.pdbx_description
1 polymer ?
#
loop_
_entity_poly.entity_id
_entity_poly.type
_entity_poly.pdbx_seq_one_letter_code
_entity_poly.pdbx_strand_id
1 'polypeptide(L)'
;MKKRIAIVGAGYTGLTIGYRLSQAGFDVTIYEKENYAGGLASGFQLDGLPLEKIWHFLYMSDHDALGLAEELGVKKYLAFHDSSVSTYYDGKLFPFSTPLDLLRFKPLAFWNRIRTGLVALYLQRLKNWKPLTHVTALDWMTRRAGQQAAKVIWEPLLKGKFGEYHDKVIMSWLWARISIRTRSKENTGEKLGYFKGGFAVLTDRLKEEIEKSGGRLRLGSAVVSIVNKEGRGIDIKAGERSDTYDAVVATVPTGVFGELIKSNKEVGNAHVERLSAIDYIGAVAMVFTSDQKISPFYWHNINDPKIPFLVFLSNTVLTGEDVTGGKNVYYVGFYASHGHAYFSQDEDSVMSEWEKGIKDMFPGFDPSRIREKALFKFKHAQHIVDLGYEEKIPAYESVVPGVYLANFSQIYPDDRGINFAIQEGNKMALLIQKKFGSLQRTDGR
;
A
#
# COMPACT_ATOMS: atom_id res chain seq x y z
N MET A 1 3.54 -2.36 -37.64
CA MET A 1 2.36 -2.31 -36.75
C MET A 1 2.84 -2.02 -35.32
N LYS A 2 2.10 -1.23 -34.55
CA LYS A 2 2.41 -0.99 -33.14
C LYS A 2 2.35 -2.31 -32.36
N LYS A 3 3.29 -2.52 -31.43
CA LYS A 3 3.25 -3.68 -30.53
C LYS A 3 2.10 -3.55 -29.54
N ARG A 4 1.32 -4.60 -29.40
CA ARG A 4 0.15 -4.69 -28.52
C ARG A 4 0.57 -5.21 -27.15
N ILE A 5 0.38 -4.41 -26.13
CA ILE A 5 0.74 -4.77 -24.74
C ILE A 5 -0.52 -4.79 -23.87
N ALA A 6 -0.73 -5.90 -23.18
CA ALA A 6 -1.76 -5.95 -22.17
C ALA A 6 -1.16 -5.78 -20.76
N ILE A 7 -1.91 -5.10 -19.91
CA ILE A 7 -1.59 -4.92 -18.49
C ILE A 7 -2.76 -5.47 -17.67
N VAL A 8 -2.47 -6.31 -16.69
CA VAL A 8 -3.50 -6.90 -15.81
C VAL A 8 -3.39 -6.26 -14.42
N GLY A 9 -4.36 -5.44 -14.10
CA GLY A 9 -4.45 -4.61 -12.89
C GLY A 9 -4.28 -3.12 -13.19
N ALA A 10 -5.23 -2.30 -12.70
CA ALA A 10 -5.23 -0.84 -12.80
C ALA A 10 -4.90 -0.16 -11.46
N GLY A 11 -4.02 -0.77 -10.64
CA GLY A 11 -3.34 -0.10 -9.54
C GLY A 11 -2.25 0.84 -10.05
N TYR A 12 -1.58 1.59 -9.16
CA TYR A 12 -0.57 2.57 -9.57
C TYR A 12 0.58 1.97 -10.39
N THR A 13 0.99 0.72 -10.14
CA THR A 13 1.98 0.03 -10.98
C THR A 13 1.46 -0.13 -12.41
N GLY A 14 0.26 -0.68 -12.59
CA GLY A 14 -0.32 -0.90 -13.92
C GLY A 14 -0.63 0.40 -14.66
N LEU A 15 -1.17 1.40 -13.98
CA LEU A 15 -1.44 2.73 -14.56
C LEU A 15 -0.14 3.41 -15.00
N THR A 16 0.94 3.33 -14.21
CA THR A 16 2.25 3.90 -14.57
C THR A 16 2.83 3.19 -15.80
N ILE A 17 2.79 1.85 -15.85
CA ILE A 17 3.21 1.08 -17.02
C ILE A 17 2.40 1.51 -18.24
N GLY A 18 1.07 1.57 -18.10
CA GLY A 18 0.17 1.97 -19.17
C GLY A 18 0.47 3.37 -19.71
N TYR A 19 0.66 4.33 -18.83
CA TYR A 19 1.03 5.69 -19.17
C TYR A 19 2.35 5.73 -19.93
N ARG A 20 3.43 5.14 -19.38
CA ARG A 20 4.76 5.14 -20.01
C ARG A 20 4.78 4.47 -21.38
N LEU A 21 4.09 3.33 -21.53
CA LEU A 21 4.06 2.59 -22.78
C LEU A 21 3.17 3.26 -23.83
N SER A 22 2.03 3.85 -23.45
CA SER A 22 1.18 4.61 -24.35
C SER A 22 1.92 5.83 -24.90
N GLN A 23 2.64 6.57 -24.06
CA GLN A 23 3.51 7.69 -24.47
C GLN A 23 4.64 7.23 -25.42
N ALA A 24 5.16 6.03 -25.22
CA ALA A 24 6.17 5.43 -26.10
C ALA A 24 5.61 4.85 -27.43
N GLY A 25 4.31 5.01 -27.66
CA GLY A 25 3.67 4.62 -28.92
C GLY A 25 3.20 3.17 -29.03
N PHE A 26 3.20 2.41 -27.93
CA PHE A 26 2.63 1.06 -27.89
C PHE A 26 1.09 1.10 -27.93
N ASP A 27 0.47 0.03 -28.43
CA ASP A 27 -0.99 -0.20 -28.33
C ASP A 27 -1.29 -0.89 -27.01
N VAL A 28 -1.68 -0.11 -25.98
CA VAL A 28 -1.84 -0.57 -24.61
C VAL A 28 -3.31 -0.84 -24.28
N THR A 29 -3.56 -1.97 -23.61
CA THR A 29 -4.86 -2.27 -22.99
C THR A 29 -4.65 -2.68 -21.53
N ILE A 30 -5.30 -1.99 -20.60
CA ILE A 30 -5.29 -2.30 -19.17
C ILE A 30 -6.60 -3.00 -18.82
N TYR A 31 -6.53 -4.17 -18.18
CA TYR A 31 -7.65 -4.92 -17.65
C TYR A 31 -7.72 -4.76 -16.13
N GLU A 32 -8.87 -4.41 -15.60
CA GLU A 32 -9.12 -4.31 -14.16
C GLU A 32 -10.42 -5.04 -13.83
N LYS A 33 -10.39 -5.86 -12.78
CA LYS A 33 -11.57 -6.64 -12.33
C LYS A 33 -12.64 -5.75 -11.69
N GLU A 34 -12.24 -4.69 -11.03
CA GLU A 34 -13.15 -3.72 -10.43
C GLU A 34 -13.67 -2.73 -11.48
N ASN A 35 -14.80 -2.09 -11.21
CA ASN A 35 -15.34 -1.02 -12.05
C ASN A 35 -14.66 0.34 -11.85
N TYR A 36 -13.55 0.39 -11.13
CA TYR A 36 -12.75 1.57 -10.83
C TYR A 36 -11.24 1.25 -10.89
N ALA A 37 -10.42 2.28 -11.10
CA ALA A 37 -8.95 2.18 -11.06
C ALA A 37 -8.39 2.71 -9.74
N GLY A 38 -7.06 2.53 -9.53
CA GLY A 38 -6.33 3.01 -8.36
C GLY A 38 -5.90 1.89 -7.40
N GLY A 39 -6.47 0.69 -7.53
CA GLY A 39 -6.12 -0.46 -6.68
C GLY A 39 -6.39 -0.17 -5.20
N LEU A 40 -5.38 -0.39 -4.33
CA LEU A 40 -5.51 -0.10 -2.89
C LEU A 40 -5.72 1.39 -2.58
N ALA A 41 -5.26 2.31 -3.44
CA ALA A 41 -5.45 3.74 -3.26
C ALA A 41 -6.64 4.28 -4.07
N SER A 42 -7.59 3.40 -4.44
CA SER A 42 -8.80 3.80 -5.15
C SER A 42 -9.66 4.75 -4.32
N GLY A 43 -10.18 5.75 -5.01
CA GLY A 43 -11.09 6.73 -4.42
C GLY A 43 -12.56 6.29 -4.42
N PHE A 44 -13.37 6.97 -3.61
CA PHE A 44 -14.83 6.88 -3.59
C PHE A 44 -15.41 8.19 -3.07
N GLN A 45 -16.73 8.36 -3.18
CA GLN A 45 -17.44 9.52 -2.64
C GLN A 45 -18.08 9.16 -1.30
N LEU A 46 -17.88 9.99 -0.28
CA LEU A 46 -18.55 9.89 1.01
C LEU A 46 -18.92 11.29 1.50
N ASP A 47 -20.20 11.53 1.77
CA ASP A 47 -20.73 12.83 2.23
C ASP A 47 -20.28 13.99 1.32
N GLY A 48 -20.24 13.75 0.00
CA GLY A 48 -19.79 14.71 -1.01
C GLY A 48 -18.28 14.98 -1.05
N LEU A 49 -17.47 14.17 -0.35
CA LEU A 49 -16.01 14.28 -0.33
C LEU A 49 -15.37 13.16 -1.15
N PRO A 50 -14.39 13.46 -2.01
CA PRO A 50 -13.56 12.46 -2.65
C PRO A 50 -12.51 11.95 -1.65
N LEU A 51 -12.63 10.70 -1.23
CA LEU A 51 -11.79 10.05 -0.23
C LEU A 51 -11.22 8.74 -0.77
N GLU A 52 -10.19 8.19 -0.14
CA GLU A 52 -9.69 6.85 -0.40
C GLU A 52 -10.46 5.81 0.43
N LYS A 53 -10.61 4.60 -0.13
CA LYS A 53 -11.23 3.45 0.57
C LYS A 53 -10.40 2.96 1.76
N ILE A 54 -9.11 3.24 1.77
CA ILE A 54 -8.17 3.03 2.87
C ILE A 54 -7.15 4.17 2.87
N TRP A 55 -6.70 4.62 4.03
CA TRP A 55 -5.82 5.79 4.19
C TRP A 55 -4.54 5.71 3.36
N HIS A 56 -4.22 6.81 2.72
CA HIS A 56 -2.99 7.01 1.96
C HIS A 56 -2.40 8.39 2.23
N PHE A 57 -1.09 8.49 2.09
CA PHE A 57 -0.33 9.73 2.13
C PHE A 57 1.00 9.53 1.40
N LEU A 58 1.72 10.61 1.10
CA LEU A 58 3.06 10.60 0.55
C LEU A 58 4.05 11.10 1.59
N TYR A 59 5.26 10.56 1.55
CA TYR A 59 6.42 11.11 2.24
C TYR A 59 7.11 12.16 1.37
N MET A 60 7.84 13.11 1.98
CA MET A 60 8.66 14.07 1.24
C MET A 60 9.78 13.40 0.42
N SER A 61 10.16 12.19 0.80
CA SER A 61 11.13 11.33 0.10
C SER A 61 10.54 10.48 -1.01
N ASP A 62 9.26 10.59 -1.31
CA ASP A 62 8.56 9.80 -2.34
C ASP A 62 8.77 10.42 -3.74
N HIS A 63 10.04 10.46 -4.19
CA HIS A 63 10.46 11.20 -5.38
C HIS A 63 9.80 10.72 -6.67
N ASP A 64 9.55 9.41 -6.85
CA ASP A 64 8.87 8.89 -8.03
C ASP A 64 7.42 9.38 -8.11
N ALA A 65 6.69 9.37 -6.98
CA ALA A 65 5.32 9.85 -6.92
C ALA A 65 5.23 11.38 -7.10
N LEU A 66 6.16 12.12 -6.47
CA LEU A 66 6.23 13.58 -6.59
C LEU A 66 6.59 14.01 -8.02
N GLY A 67 7.55 13.31 -8.64
CA GLY A 67 7.94 13.55 -10.03
C GLY A 67 6.80 13.27 -11.01
N LEU A 68 6.08 12.15 -10.83
CA LEU A 68 4.92 11.83 -11.65
C LEU A 68 3.78 12.84 -11.47
N ALA A 69 3.52 13.28 -10.24
CA ALA A 69 2.50 14.32 -9.97
C ALA A 69 2.86 15.66 -10.64
N GLU A 70 4.14 16.02 -10.70
CA GLU A 70 4.64 17.20 -11.39
C GLU A 70 4.48 17.07 -12.90
N GLU A 71 4.93 15.95 -13.48
CA GLU A 71 4.82 15.63 -14.90
C GLU A 71 3.37 15.69 -15.40
N LEU A 72 2.43 15.18 -14.59
CA LEU A 72 1.00 15.18 -14.89
C LEU A 72 0.30 16.52 -14.57
N GLY A 73 1.02 17.51 -14.03
CA GLY A 73 0.48 18.84 -13.69
C GLY A 73 -0.47 18.84 -12.50
N VAL A 74 -0.48 17.80 -11.67
CA VAL A 74 -1.36 17.69 -10.48
C VAL A 74 -0.66 18.01 -9.16
N LYS A 75 0.67 18.22 -9.17
CA LYS A 75 1.43 18.59 -7.96
C LYS A 75 0.89 19.84 -7.26
N LYS A 76 0.26 20.75 -7.99
CA LYS A 76 -0.40 21.95 -7.43
C LYS A 76 -1.53 21.66 -6.44
N TYR A 77 -2.08 20.45 -6.46
CA TYR A 77 -3.10 19.99 -5.51
C TYR A 77 -2.49 19.26 -4.29
N LEU A 78 -1.18 18.99 -4.30
CA LEU A 78 -0.48 18.31 -3.22
C LEU A 78 0.04 19.33 -2.20
N ALA A 79 -0.31 19.13 -0.94
CA ALA A 79 0.24 19.89 0.17
C ALA A 79 0.85 18.95 1.21
N PHE A 80 1.90 19.39 1.90
CA PHE A 80 2.52 18.67 3.00
C PHE A 80 2.11 19.29 4.33
N HIS A 81 1.63 18.45 5.23
CA HIS A 81 1.08 18.85 6.53
C HIS A 81 1.86 18.18 7.66
N ASP A 82 1.97 18.85 8.80
CA ASP A 82 2.61 18.30 9.99
C ASP A 82 1.81 17.10 10.50
N SER A 83 2.49 15.97 10.69
CA SER A 83 1.90 14.74 11.20
C SER A 83 1.99 14.68 12.72
N SER A 84 0.89 14.29 13.37
CA SER A 84 0.84 14.04 14.79
C SER A 84 0.46 12.59 15.07
N VAL A 85 1.27 11.91 15.88
CA VAL A 85 1.08 10.49 16.22
C VAL A 85 0.86 10.33 17.70
N SER A 86 -0.09 9.47 18.07
CA SER A 86 -0.28 9.02 19.44
C SER A 86 -0.29 7.49 19.53
N THR A 87 -0.14 6.98 20.74
CA THR A 87 -0.30 5.57 21.08
C THR A 87 -1.36 5.45 22.15
N TYR A 88 -2.37 4.63 21.91
CA TYR A 88 -3.37 4.25 22.91
C TYR A 88 -2.90 2.98 23.62
N TYR A 89 -2.73 3.06 24.92
CA TYR A 89 -2.24 1.97 25.76
C TYR A 89 -2.86 2.06 27.16
N ASP A 90 -3.40 0.95 27.65
CA ASP A 90 -4.01 0.84 28.99
C ASP A 90 -5.01 1.98 29.29
N GLY A 91 -5.96 2.18 28.37
CA GLY A 91 -7.02 3.16 28.49
C GLY A 91 -6.58 4.63 28.36
N LYS A 92 -5.35 4.92 27.90
CA LYS A 92 -4.80 6.28 27.80
C LYS A 92 -4.14 6.57 26.47
N LEU A 93 -4.27 7.82 26.01
CA LEU A 93 -3.55 8.36 24.87
C LEU A 93 -2.23 8.99 25.31
N PHE A 94 -1.17 8.59 24.64
CA PHE A 94 0.18 9.16 24.81
C PHE A 94 0.67 9.76 23.47
N PRO A 95 1.10 11.04 23.43
CA PRO A 95 1.83 11.56 22.28
C PRO A 95 3.04 10.68 21.94
N PHE A 96 3.31 10.45 20.65
CA PHE A 96 4.40 9.56 20.21
C PHE A 96 5.07 10.03 18.91
N SER A 97 5.19 11.35 18.72
CA SER A 97 5.76 11.98 17.51
C SER A 97 7.23 12.33 17.65
N THR A 98 7.70 12.66 18.86
CA THR A 98 9.00 13.25 19.12
C THR A 98 9.85 12.40 20.07
N PRO A 99 11.20 12.58 20.10
CA PRO A 99 12.05 11.97 21.12
C PRO A 99 11.63 12.33 22.56
N LEU A 100 11.12 13.55 22.75
CA LEU A 100 10.64 13.99 24.07
C LEU A 100 9.37 13.22 24.50
N ASP A 101 8.50 12.89 23.54
CA ASP A 101 7.32 12.06 23.82
C ASP A 101 7.75 10.66 24.30
N LEU A 102 8.79 10.06 23.67
CA LEU A 102 9.35 8.80 24.12
C LEU A 102 9.90 8.89 25.56
N LEU A 103 10.59 9.98 25.89
CA LEU A 103 11.10 10.21 27.25
C LEU A 103 9.96 10.38 28.28
N ARG A 104 8.81 10.90 27.87
CA ARG A 104 7.60 11.07 28.69
C ARG A 104 6.67 9.87 28.68
N PHE A 105 6.95 8.83 27.88
CA PHE A 105 6.10 7.67 27.70
C PHE A 105 6.12 6.76 28.93
N LYS A 106 5.23 7.03 29.89
CA LYS A 106 5.16 6.35 31.19
C LYS A 106 4.95 4.82 31.14
N PRO A 107 4.32 4.21 30.12
CA PRO A 107 4.26 2.75 30.01
C PRO A 107 5.63 2.04 29.98
N LEU A 108 6.71 2.76 29.66
CA LEU A 108 8.07 2.25 29.79
C LEU A 108 8.79 2.79 31.03
N ALA A 109 9.57 1.94 31.69
CA ALA A 109 10.51 2.36 32.71
C ALA A 109 11.55 3.33 32.13
N PHE A 110 12.07 4.27 32.92
CA PHE A 110 12.94 5.35 32.46
C PHE A 110 14.13 4.85 31.63
N TRP A 111 14.86 3.86 32.11
CA TRP A 111 16.00 3.30 31.39
C TRP A 111 15.65 2.62 30.09
N ASN A 112 14.45 2.00 30.01
CA ASN A 112 13.96 1.41 28.77
C ASN A 112 13.57 2.46 27.74
N ARG A 113 13.13 3.66 28.15
CA ARG A 113 12.91 4.82 27.23
C ARG A 113 14.21 5.26 26.59
N ILE A 114 15.27 5.45 27.42
CA ILE A 114 16.62 5.82 26.94
C ILE A 114 17.16 4.77 25.97
N ARG A 115 17.12 3.50 26.38
CA ARG A 115 17.59 2.38 25.56
C ARG A 115 16.85 2.30 24.23
N THR A 116 15.52 2.45 24.23
CA THR A 116 14.69 2.47 22.99
C THR A 116 15.08 3.64 22.10
N GLY A 117 15.30 4.82 22.65
CA GLY A 117 15.78 5.99 21.89
C GLY A 117 17.14 5.75 21.25
N LEU A 118 18.10 5.18 21.97
CA LEU A 118 19.42 4.83 21.43
C LEU A 118 19.33 3.80 20.30
N VAL A 119 18.48 2.79 20.44
CA VAL A 119 18.23 1.79 19.39
C VAL A 119 17.61 2.44 18.14
N ALA A 120 16.65 3.35 18.32
CA ALA A 120 16.06 4.08 17.20
C ALA A 120 17.12 4.95 16.48
N LEU A 121 17.95 5.66 17.22
CA LEU A 121 19.08 6.46 16.67
C LEU A 121 20.10 5.59 15.93
N TYR A 122 20.42 4.42 16.45
CA TYR A 122 21.28 3.46 15.77
C TYR A 122 20.69 3.02 14.42
N LEU A 123 19.43 2.62 14.40
CA LEU A 123 18.75 2.19 13.17
C LEU A 123 18.65 3.29 12.12
N GLN A 124 18.42 4.54 12.56
CA GLN A 124 18.37 5.70 11.66
C GLN A 124 19.71 5.96 10.95
N ARG A 125 20.85 5.64 11.61
CA ARG A 125 22.20 5.82 11.06
C ARG A 125 22.75 4.60 10.36
N LEU A 126 22.10 3.46 10.49
CA LEU A 126 22.55 2.20 9.91
C LEU A 126 22.45 2.24 8.39
N LYS A 127 23.58 2.17 7.69
CA LYS A 127 23.64 2.14 6.22
C LYS A 127 23.57 0.71 5.67
N ASN A 128 24.26 -0.23 6.33
CA ASN A 128 24.25 -1.65 5.91
C ASN A 128 23.15 -2.42 6.65
N TRP A 129 22.03 -2.61 6.01
CA TRP A 129 20.87 -3.32 6.53
C TRP A 129 20.90 -4.84 6.26
N LYS A 130 21.78 -5.30 5.37
CA LYS A 130 21.83 -6.73 4.98
C LYS A 130 21.91 -7.71 6.16
N PRO A 131 22.68 -7.48 7.25
CA PRO A 131 22.65 -8.38 8.40
C PRO A 131 21.30 -8.51 9.09
N LEU A 132 20.37 -7.59 8.85
CA LEU A 132 19.02 -7.58 9.42
C LEU A 132 18.04 -8.52 8.67
N THR A 133 18.44 -9.12 7.56
CA THR A 133 17.62 -10.07 6.79
C THR A 133 17.53 -11.46 7.43
N HIS A 134 18.43 -11.76 8.37
CA HIS A 134 18.55 -13.08 9.01
C HIS A 134 17.95 -13.12 10.43
N VAL A 135 17.19 -12.11 10.83
CA VAL A 135 16.60 -12.03 12.16
C VAL A 135 15.22 -11.40 12.08
N THR A 136 14.28 -11.89 12.91
CA THR A 136 12.96 -11.28 12.97
C THR A 136 13.00 -9.94 13.69
N ALA A 137 12.07 -9.04 13.35
CA ALA A 137 11.97 -7.72 13.95
C ALA A 137 11.71 -7.79 15.46
N LEU A 138 10.81 -8.69 15.87
CA LEU A 138 10.45 -8.86 17.27
C LEU A 138 11.62 -9.38 18.10
N ASP A 139 12.34 -10.39 17.62
CA ASP A 139 13.52 -10.93 18.31
C ASP A 139 14.63 -9.90 18.42
N TRP A 140 14.92 -9.19 17.34
CA TRP A 140 15.97 -8.18 17.33
C TRP A 140 15.65 -7.04 18.29
N MET A 141 14.39 -6.54 18.27
CA MET A 141 13.94 -5.48 19.16
C MET A 141 13.92 -5.93 20.62
N THR A 142 13.52 -7.17 20.89
CA THR A 142 13.55 -7.74 22.25
C THR A 142 14.98 -7.74 22.81
N ARG A 143 15.95 -8.17 22.02
CA ARG A 143 17.38 -8.20 22.42
C ARG A 143 17.98 -6.80 22.56
N ARG A 144 17.65 -5.87 21.66
CA ARG A 144 18.30 -4.54 21.60
C ARG A 144 17.56 -3.47 22.39
N ALA A 145 16.24 -3.35 22.29
CA ALA A 145 15.43 -2.37 23.01
C ALA A 145 14.96 -2.87 24.39
N GLY A 146 14.98 -4.19 24.60
CA GLY A 146 14.56 -4.84 25.83
C GLY A 146 13.11 -5.35 25.81
N GLN A 147 12.83 -6.36 26.63
CA GLN A 147 11.56 -7.07 26.64
C GLN A 147 10.35 -6.15 26.91
N GLN A 148 10.48 -5.17 27.80
CA GLN A 148 9.39 -4.23 28.08
C GLN A 148 9.06 -3.38 26.86
N ALA A 149 10.08 -2.83 26.16
CA ALA A 149 9.87 -2.04 24.96
C ALA A 149 9.30 -2.90 23.83
N ALA A 150 9.77 -4.13 23.68
CA ALA A 150 9.22 -5.07 22.72
C ALA A 150 7.72 -5.29 22.96
N LYS A 151 7.31 -5.60 24.18
CA LYS A 151 5.91 -5.89 24.54
C LYS A 151 4.98 -4.67 24.44
N VAL A 152 5.47 -3.47 24.79
CA VAL A 152 4.63 -2.26 24.87
C VAL A 152 4.55 -1.51 23.55
N ILE A 153 5.60 -1.55 22.73
CA ILE A 153 5.69 -0.76 21.48
C ILE A 153 5.74 -1.65 20.24
N TRP A 154 6.76 -2.54 20.15
CA TRP A 154 7.11 -3.19 18.89
C TRP A 154 6.19 -4.34 18.52
N GLU A 155 5.85 -5.19 19.47
CA GLU A 155 4.91 -6.30 19.25
C GLU A 155 3.52 -5.80 18.87
N PRO A 156 2.89 -4.81 19.57
CA PRO A 156 1.63 -4.23 19.12
C PRO A 156 1.70 -3.58 17.76
N LEU A 157 2.79 -2.87 17.45
CA LEU A 157 3.00 -2.26 16.12
C LEU A 157 3.08 -3.32 15.01
N LEU A 158 3.83 -4.41 15.25
CA LEU A 158 3.94 -5.52 14.30
C LEU A 158 2.61 -6.27 14.17
N LYS A 159 1.93 -6.55 15.30
CA LYS A 159 0.57 -7.13 15.29
C LYS A 159 -0.41 -6.23 14.55
N GLY A 160 -0.31 -4.92 14.77
CA GLY A 160 -1.14 -3.91 14.11
C GLY A 160 -1.02 -3.93 12.59
N LYS A 161 0.12 -4.36 12.03
CA LYS A 161 0.34 -4.38 10.60
C LYS A 161 0.30 -5.78 9.98
N PHE A 162 0.70 -6.80 10.72
CA PHE A 162 0.89 -8.15 10.18
C PHE A 162 0.04 -9.22 10.87
N GLY A 163 -0.80 -8.83 11.85
CA GLY A 163 -1.69 -9.76 12.53
C GLY A 163 -0.92 -10.96 13.11
N GLU A 164 -1.34 -12.15 12.75
CA GLU A 164 -0.73 -13.42 13.18
C GLU A 164 0.70 -13.64 12.66
N TYR A 165 1.13 -12.92 11.62
CA TYR A 165 2.50 -13.01 11.09
C TYR A 165 3.51 -12.07 11.78
N HIS A 166 3.10 -11.37 12.84
CA HIS A 166 3.90 -10.31 13.48
C HIS A 166 5.28 -10.75 13.97
N ASP A 167 5.44 -12.01 14.38
CA ASP A 167 6.67 -12.63 14.86
C ASP A 167 7.58 -13.16 13.74
N LYS A 168 7.05 -13.30 12.52
CA LYS A 168 7.78 -13.77 11.33
C LYS A 168 8.47 -12.66 10.56
N VAL A 169 8.00 -11.40 10.72
CA VAL A 169 8.49 -10.25 9.95
C VAL A 169 9.97 -9.98 10.25
N ILE A 170 10.79 -9.85 9.18
CA ILE A 170 12.23 -9.64 9.33
C ILE A 170 12.57 -8.19 9.72
N MET A 171 13.74 -8.06 10.36
CA MET A 171 14.18 -6.77 10.89
C MET A 171 14.54 -5.75 9.80
N SER A 172 14.95 -6.18 8.61
CA SER A 172 15.24 -5.28 7.49
C SER A 172 14.02 -4.49 7.05
N TRP A 173 12.82 -5.08 7.06
CA TRP A 173 11.57 -4.37 6.80
C TRP A 173 11.31 -3.28 7.86
N LEU A 174 11.45 -3.61 9.15
CA LEU A 174 11.24 -2.62 10.21
C LEU A 174 12.27 -1.49 10.15
N TRP A 175 13.52 -1.81 9.83
CA TRP A 175 14.56 -0.82 9.58
C TRP A 175 14.19 0.12 8.43
N ALA A 176 13.71 -0.40 7.30
CA ALA A 176 13.28 0.42 6.16
C ALA A 176 12.15 1.39 6.55
N ARG A 177 11.17 0.92 7.34
CA ARG A 177 10.08 1.78 7.89
C ARG A 177 10.60 2.91 8.79
N ILE A 178 11.59 2.62 9.64
CA ILE A 178 12.23 3.65 10.49
C ILE A 178 13.03 4.62 9.63
N SER A 179 13.77 4.12 8.63
CA SER A 179 14.61 4.91 7.74
C SER A 179 13.82 5.87 6.86
N ILE A 180 12.70 5.44 6.26
CA ILE A 180 11.89 6.29 5.39
C ILE A 180 11.27 7.45 6.17
N ARG A 181 10.76 7.19 7.38
CA ARG A 181 10.23 8.23 8.27
C ARG A 181 11.29 9.24 8.69
N THR A 182 12.54 8.80 8.86
CA THR A 182 13.65 9.71 9.19
C THR A 182 13.99 10.63 8.03
N ARG A 183 13.99 10.09 6.80
CA ARG A 183 14.25 10.87 5.57
C ARG A 183 13.14 11.86 5.22
N SER A 184 11.93 11.63 5.73
CA SER A 184 10.76 12.50 5.55
C SER A 184 10.60 13.56 6.63
N LYS A 185 11.59 13.72 7.55
CA LYS A 185 11.56 14.74 8.60
C LYS A 185 12.23 16.01 8.15
N GLU A 186 11.57 17.14 8.39
CA GLU A 186 12.18 18.47 8.47
C GLU A 186 12.49 18.83 9.92
N ASN A 187 13.06 20.03 10.13
CA ASN A 187 13.42 20.53 11.48
C ASN A 187 12.19 20.60 12.42
N THR A 188 10.97 20.66 11.90
CA THR A 188 9.72 20.76 12.65
C THR A 188 9.03 19.41 12.94
N GLY A 189 9.49 18.30 12.32
CA GLY A 189 8.89 16.98 12.49
C GLY A 189 8.64 16.22 11.20
N GLU A 190 7.79 15.18 11.26
CA GLU A 190 7.36 14.41 10.09
C GLU A 190 6.25 15.15 9.36
N LYS A 191 6.42 15.34 8.05
CA LYS A 191 5.38 15.88 7.17
C LYS A 191 4.86 14.81 6.21
N LEU A 192 3.55 14.79 6.02
CA LEU A 192 2.85 13.89 5.12
C LEU A 192 2.11 14.66 4.04
N GLY A 193 2.26 14.21 2.80
CA GLY A 193 1.63 14.82 1.62
C GLY A 193 0.25 14.24 1.35
N TYR A 194 -0.71 15.12 1.09
CA TYR A 194 -2.06 14.75 0.70
C TYR A 194 -2.57 15.67 -0.42
N PHE A 195 -3.33 15.09 -1.37
CA PHE A 195 -3.91 15.87 -2.46
C PHE A 195 -5.25 16.49 -2.05
N LYS A 196 -5.45 17.77 -2.33
CA LYS A 196 -6.78 18.34 -2.31
C LYS A 196 -7.62 17.68 -3.41
N GLY A 197 -8.67 16.97 -3.03
CA GLY A 197 -9.44 16.08 -3.91
C GLY A 197 -9.04 14.61 -3.84
N GLY A 198 -8.18 14.22 -2.89
CA GLY A 198 -7.74 12.86 -2.67
C GLY A 198 -6.77 12.34 -3.75
N PHE A 199 -6.33 11.09 -3.62
CA PHE A 199 -5.47 10.44 -4.61
C PHE A 199 -6.18 10.14 -5.94
N ALA A 200 -7.51 10.27 -5.99
CA ALA A 200 -8.28 10.21 -7.23
C ALA A 200 -7.77 11.21 -8.27
N VAL A 201 -7.30 12.40 -7.85
CA VAL A 201 -6.71 13.43 -8.73
C VAL A 201 -5.56 12.87 -9.56
N LEU A 202 -4.66 12.08 -8.95
CA LEU A 202 -3.54 11.46 -9.65
C LEU A 202 -4.00 10.28 -10.52
N THR A 203 -4.92 9.45 -10.00
CA THR A 203 -5.48 8.30 -10.72
C THR A 203 -6.22 8.73 -11.99
N ASP A 204 -7.09 9.73 -11.89
CA ASP A 204 -7.90 10.19 -13.02
C ASP A 204 -7.02 10.86 -14.07
N ARG A 205 -6.02 11.62 -13.65
CA ARG A 205 -5.08 12.22 -14.58
C ARG A 205 -4.25 11.18 -15.34
N LEU A 206 -3.82 10.10 -14.69
CA LEU A 206 -3.16 8.97 -15.36
C LEU A 206 -4.07 8.33 -16.40
N LYS A 207 -5.34 8.07 -16.05
CA LYS A 207 -6.33 7.51 -17.00
C LYS A 207 -6.51 8.41 -18.22
N GLU A 208 -6.72 9.71 -18.02
CA GLU A 208 -6.85 10.69 -19.10
C GLU A 208 -5.65 10.68 -20.06
N GLU A 209 -4.43 10.67 -19.52
CA GLU A 209 -3.22 10.70 -20.35
C GLU A 209 -2.99 9.38 -21.10
N ILE A 210 -3.34 8.22 -20.49
CA ILE A 210 -3.33 6.93 -21.16
C ILE A 210 -4.30 6.94 -22.36
N GLU A 211 -5.54 7.38 -22.14
CA GLU A 211 -6.57 7.42 -23.19
C GLU A 211 -6.23 8.42 -24.31
N LYS A 212 -5.74 9.61 -23.98
CA LYS A 212 -5.25 10.60 -24.95
C LYS A 212 -4.13 10.06 -25.83
N SER A 213 -3.30 9.18 -25.31
CA SER A 213 -2.22 8.51 -26.03
C SER A 213 -2.68 7.27 -26.81
N GLY A 214 -3.98 6.98 -26.83
CA GLY A 214 -4.60 5.84 -27.53
C GLY A 214 -4.61 4.52 -26.74
N GLY A 215 -4.23 4.54 -25.46
CA GLY A 215 -4.39 3.38 -24.57
C GLY A 215 -5.86 3.17 -24.20
N ARG A 216 -6.18 1.98 -23.73
CA ARG A 216 -7.55 1.58 -23.35
C ARG A 216 -7.57 1.03 -21.93
N LEU A 217 -8.55 1.46 -21.12
CA LEU A 217 -8.86 0.85 -19.81
C LEU A 217 -10.15 0.04 -19.93
N ARG A 218 -10.09 -1.24 -19.54
CA ARG A 218 -11.22 -2.15 -19.45
C ARG A 218 -11.50 -2.46 -17.98
N LEU A 219 -12.30 -1.61 -17.37
CA LEU A 219 -12.78 -1.79 -16.01
C LEU A 219 -13.88 -2.88 -15.97
N GLY A 220 -14.13 -3.49 -14.81
CA GLY A 220 -15.08 -4.60 -14.67
C GLY A 220 -14.70 -5.85 -15.48
N SER A 221 -13.43 -5.99 -15.86
CA SER A 221 -12.94 -7.00 -16.79
C SER A 221 -11.89 -7.90 -16.11
N ALA A 222 -12.36 -8.84 -15.30
CA ALA A 222 -11.51 -9.79 -14.60
C ALA A 222 -10.82 -10.75 -15.60
N VAL A 223 -9.49 -10.70 -15.65
CA VAL A 223 -8.69 -11.69 -16.40
C VAL A 223 -8.71 -13.01 -15.64
N VAL A 224 -9.01 -14.11 -16.34
CA VAL A 224 -9.10 -15.45 -15.78
C VAL A 224 -8.00 -16.39 -16.30
N SER A 225 -7.36 -16.07 -17.42
CA SER A 225 -6.20 -16.83 -17.92
C SER A 225 -5.30 -15.99 -18.84
N ILE A 226 -4.01 -16.33 -18.83
CA ILE A 226 -2.95 -15.80 -19.70
C ILE A 226 -2.25 -17.00 -20.33
N VAL A 227 -2.35 -17.18 -21.64
CA VAL A 227 -1.82 -18.37 -22.33
C VAL A 227 -0.97 -17.97 -23.53
N ASN A 228 0.29 -18.38 -23.55
CA ASN A 228 1.17 -18.19 -24.70
C ASN A 228 0.79 -19.19 -25.82
N LYS A 229 0.47 -18.65 -26.98
CA LYS A 229 0.13 -19.41 -28.21
C LYS A 229 1.32 -19.43 -29.17
N GLU A 230 2.38 -20.11 -28.84
CA GLU A 230 3.62 -20.24 -29.60
C GLU A 230 3.56 -19.69 -31.03
N GLY A 231 4.30 -18.61 -31.28
CA GLY A 231 4.33 -17.92 -32.58
C GLY A 231 3.11 -17.09 -32.96
N ARG A 232 2.03 -17.13 -32.15
CA ARG A 232 0.78 -16.37 -32.38
C ARG A 232 0.52 -15.26 -31.36
N GLY A 233 1.39 -15.12 -30.35
CA GLY A 233 1.25 -14.15 -29.28
C GLY A 233 0.64 -14.74 -28.02
N ILE A 234 0.22 -13.88 -27.10
CA ILE A 234 -0.28 -14.26 -25.77
C ILE A 234 -1.76 -13.92 -25.68
N ASP A 235 -2.58 -14.93 -25.46
CA ASP A 235 -4.02 -14.77 -25.28
C ASP A 235 -4.34 -14.43 -23.83
N ILE A 236 -5.16 -13.39 -23.66
CA ILE A 236 -5.80 -13.03 -22.41
C ILE A 236 -7.29 -13.37 -22.52
N LYS A 237 -7.80 -14.13 -21.57
CA LYS A 237 -9.23 -14.36 -21.42
C LYS A 237 -9.78 -13.52 -20.25
N ALA A 238 -10.77 -12.67 -20.54
CA ALA A 238 -11.50 -11.87 -19.57
C ALA A 238 -13.01 -12.02 -19.81
N GLY A 239 -13.68 -12.75 -18.94
CA GLY A 239 -15.07 -13.20 -19.17
C GLY A 239 -15.17 -14.06 -20.44
N GLU A 240 -16.09 -13.71 -21.34
CA GLU A 240 -16.25 -14.39 -22.66
C GLU A 240 -15.27 -13.87 -23.74
N ARG A 241 -14.57 -12.77 -23.47
CA ARG A 241 -13.67 -12.15 -24.43
C ARG A 241 -12.29 -12.78 -24.37
N SER A 242 -11.68 -12.98 -25.54
CA SER A 242 -10.29 -13.36 -25.69
C SER A 242 -9.60 -12.42 -26.67
N ASP A 243 -8.48 -11.84 -26.26
CA ASP A 243 -7.68 -10.93 -27.08
C ASP A 243 -6.21 -11.38 -27.04
N THR A 244 -5.50 -11.23 -28.18
CA THR A 244 -4.09 -11.62 -28.33
C THR A 244 -3.16 -10.40 -28.29
N TYR A 245 -2.04 -10.52 -27.60
CA TYR A 245 -1.03 -9.47 -27.38
C TYR A 245 0.39 -9.95 -27.71
N ASP A 246 1.30 -9.01 -27.99
CA ASP A 246 2.74 -9.31 -28.14
C ASP A 246 3.42 -9.53 -26.80
N ALA A 247 2.96 -8.84 -25.75
CA ALA A 247 3.40 -9.04 -24.37
C ALA A 247 2.29 -8.76 -23.36
N VAL A 248 2.40 -9.38 -22.20
CA VAL A 248 1.47 -9.21 -21.06
C VAL A 248 2.25 -8.88 -19.81
N VAL A 249 1.85 -7.82 -19.10
CA VAL A 249 2.39 -7.45 -17.80
C VAL A 249 1.30 -7.63 -16.74
N ALA A 250 1.49 -8.56 -15.81
CA ALA A 250 0.62 -8.71 -14.66
C ALA A 250 1.11 -7.83 -13.50
N THR A 251 0.17 -7.14 -12.82
CA THR A 251 0.45 -6.33 -11.63
C THR A 251 -0.38 -6.78 -10.42
N VAL A 252 -0.79 -8.05 -10.46
CA VAL A 252 -1.61 -8.72 -9.45
C VAL A 252 -0.73 -9.45 -8.42
N PRO A 253 -1.27 -9.86 -7.25
CA PRO A 253 -0.54 -10.65 -6.27
C PRO A 253 0.05 -11.93 -6.87
N THR A 254 1.19 -12.39 -6.34
CA THR A 254 1.97 -13.51 -6.92
C THR A 254 1.17 -14.80 -7.03
N GLY A 255 0.40 -15.19 -6.01
CA GLY A 255 -0.46 -16.36 -6.06
C GLY A 255 -1.55 -16.25 -7.13
N VAL A 256 -2.17 -15.07 -7.27
CA VAL A 256 -3.14 -14.79 -8.35
C VAL A 256 -2.46 -14.90 -9.72
N PHE A 257 -1.25 -14.36 -9.87
CA PHE A 257 -0.48 -14.49 -11.10
C PHE A 257 -0.21 -15.95 -11.46
N GLY A 258 0.22 -16.77 -10.49
CA GLY A 258 0.42 -18.21 -10.68
C GLY A 258 -0.81 -18.90 -11.26
N GLU A 259 -1.99 -18.61 -10.72
CA GLU A 259 -3.26 -19.15 -11.23
C GLU A 259 -3.58 -18.70 -12.66
N LEU A 260 -3.27 -17.44 -13.01
CA LEU A 260 -3.52 -16.92 -14.37
C LEU A 260 -2.66 -17.60 -15.44
N ILE A 261 -1.44 -18.03 -15.11
CA ILE A 261 -0.48 -18.61 -16.06
C ILE A 261 -0.41 -20.14 -16.02
N LYS A 262 -1.07 -20.82 -15.08
CA LYS A 262 -0.91 -22.27 -14.80
C LYS A 262 -1.19 -23.20 -15.99
N SER A 263 -1.97 -22.73 -16.97
CA SER A 263 -2.30 -23.53 -18.17
C SER A 263 -1.18 -23.55 -19.24
N ASN A 264 -0.08 -22.82 -19.02
CA ASN A 264 1.05 -22.85 -19.94
C ASN A 264 1.95 -24.07 -19.64
N LYS A 265 2.48 -24.68 -20.68
CA LYS A 265 3.32 -25.89 -20.58
C LYS A 265 4.63 -25.67 -19.81
N GLU A 266 5.14 -24.42 -19.79
CA GLU A 266 6.32 -24.00 -19.04
C GLU A 266 6.07 -23.89 -17.54
N VAL A 267 4.81 -23.92 -17.11
CA VAL A 267 4.40 -23.73 -15.72
C VAL A 267 4.06 -25.06 -15.09
N GLY A 268 5.01 -25.63 -14.34
CA GLY A 268 4.75 -26.79 -13.49
C GLY A 268 4.15 -26.40 -12.13
N ASN A 269 3.57 -27.40 -11.42
CA ASN A 269 2.99 -27.18 -10.08
C ASN A 269 3.98 -26.53 -9.10
N ALA A 270 5.23 -26.96 -9.09
CA ALA A 270 6.26 -26.38 -8.22
C ALA A 270 6.50 -24.88 -8.47
N HIS A 271 6.28 -24.39 -9.71
CA HIS A 271 6.37 -22.96 -10.00
C HIS A 271 5.18 -22.18 -9.43
N VAL A 272 3.97 -22.72 -9.54
CA VAL A 272 2.76 -22.13 -8.93
C VAL A 272 2.88 -22.12 -7.41
N GLU A 273 3.34 -23.20 -6.80
CA GLU A 273 3.60 -23.31 -5.36
C GLU A 273 4.62 -22.23 -4.90
N ARG A 274 5.71 -22.05 -5.65
CA ARG A 274 6.70 -21.01 -5.34
C ARG A 274 6.12 -19.59 -5.41
N LEU A 275 5.28 -19.29 -6.39
CA LEU A 275 4.58 -18.01 -6.49
C LEU A 275 3.57 -17.82 -5.34
N SER A 276 2.99 -18.89 -4.85
CA SER A 276 2.04 -18.90 -3.73
C SER A 276 2.73 -18.90 -2.35
N ALA A 277 4.06 -19.09 -2.29
CA ALA A 277 4.83 -19.11 -1.04
C ALA A 277 5.03 -17.73 -0.39
N ILE A 278 4.64 -16.65 -1.06
CA ILE A 278 4.57 -15.32 -0.46
C ILE A 278 3.18 -15.14 0.14
N ASP A 279 3.12 -15.10 1.45
CA ASP A 279 1.90 -14.84 2.19
C ASP A 279 1.45 -13.37 2.05
N TYR A 280 0.14 -13.15 2.07
CA TYR A 280 -0.47 -11.84 2.07
C TYR A 280 -1.45 -11.71 3.22
N ILE A 281 -1.45 -10.54 3.85
CA ILE A 281 -2.48 -10.17 4.81
C ILE A 281 -3.44 -9.17 4.18
N GLY A 282 -4.70 -9.30 4.52
CA GLY A 282 -5.74 -8.36 4.09
C GLY A 282 -5.85 -7.15 5.02
N ALA A 283 -6.71 -6.22 4.64
CA ALA A 283 -7.09 -5.08 5.48
C ALA A 283 -8.59 -4.85 5.41
N VAL A 284 -9.16 -4.45 6.53
CA VAL A 284 -10.52 -3.93 6.63
C VAL A 284 -10.41 -2.48 7.08
N ALA A 285 -11.13 -1.59 6.42
CA ALA A 285 -11.11 -0.16 6.70
C ALA A 285 -12.54 0.40 6.75
N MET A 286 -12.89 1.06 7.85
CA MET A 286 -14.07 1.88 7.96
C MET A 286 -13.67 3.34 7.74
N VAL A 287 -14.42 4.03 6.88
CA VAL A 287 -14.30 5.48 6.67
C VAL A 287 -15.61 6.11 7.08
N PHE A 288 -15.55 7.20 7.85
CA PHE A 288 -16.75 7.91 8.21
C PHE A 288 -16.54 9.42 8.35
N THR A 289 -17.61 10.18 8.19
CA THR A 289 -17.66 11.62 8.44
C THR A 289 -18.50 11.91 9.67
N SER A 290 -18.14 12.96 10.42
CA SER A 290 -18.84 13.37 11.63
C SER A 290 -18.74 14.90 11.82
N ASP A 291 -19.73 15.46 12.52
CA ASP A 291 -19.67 16.83 13.02
C ASP A 291 -18.78 16.97 14.26
N GLN A 292 -18.35 15.86 14.83
CA GLN A 292 -17.61 15.81 16.08
C GLN A 292 -16.10 15.74 15.87
N LYS A 293 -15.34 16.63 16.54
CA LYS A 293 -13.88 16.49 16.66
C LYS A 293 -13.57 15.48 17.74
N ILE A 294 -13.11 14.26 17.35
CA ILE A 294 -12.90 13.13 18.26
C ILE A 294 -11.51 13.19 18.90
N SER A 295 -10.48 13.55 18.16
CA SER A 295 -9.09 13.57 18.64
C SER A 295 -8.29 14.73 18.06
N PRO A 296 -7.30 15.27 18.82
CA PRO A 296 -6.37 16.26 18.32
C PRO A 296 -5.18 15.66 17.54
N PHE A 297 -5.03 14.32 17.50
CA PHE A 297 -3.95 13.65 16.78
C PHE A 297 -4.44 13.10 15.45
N TYR A 298 -3.56 13.12 14.44
CA TYR A 298 -3.83 12.49 13.14
C TYR A 298 -3.85 10.97 13.25
N TRP A 299 -2.77 10.35 13.77
CA TRP A 299 -2.58 8.91 13.77
C TRP A 299 -2.55 8.35 15.19
N HIS A 300 -3.30 7.26 15.43
CA HIS A 300 -3.33 6.54 16.70
C HIS A 300 -2.91 5.10 16.45
N ASN A 301 -1.79 4.69 17.06
CA ASN A 301 -1.44 3.29 17.18
C ASN A 301 -2.22 2.70 18.37
N ILE A 302 -3.00 1.67 18.13
CA ILE A 302 -3.83 1.05 19.16
C ILE A 302 -3.09 -0.16 19.71
N ASN A 303 -2.50 0.01 20.89
CA ASN A 303 -1.70 -1.01 21.57
C ASN A 303 -2.48 -1.67 22.73
N ASP A 304 -3.79 -1.48 22.77
CA ASP A 304 -4.69 -2.10 23.78
C ASP A 304 -5.52 -3.19 23.09
N PRO A 305 -5.36 -4.48 23.48
CA PRO A 305 -6.06 -5.60 22.84
C PRO A 305 -7.59 -5.61 23.09
N LYS A 306 -8.10 -4.75 23.97
CA LYS A 306 -9.55 -4.62 24.21
C LYS A 306 -10.26 -3.85 23.09
N ILE A 307 -9.51 -3.07 22.32
CA ILE A 307 -10.05 -2.30 21.20
C ILE A 307 -10.06 -3.18 19.94
N PRO A 308 -11.19 -3.27 19.22
CA PRO A 308 -11.37 -4.22 18.12
C PRO A 308 -10.73 -3.81 16.80
N PHE A 309 -9.93 -2.74 16.78
CA PHE A 309 -9.18 -2.27 15.62
C PHE A 309 -7.75 -1.86 16.01
N LEU A 310 -6.89 -1.64 15.03
CA LEU A 310 -5.46 -1.49 15.26
C LEU A 310 -4.94 -0.08 14.95
N VAL A 311 -5.71 0.70 14.20
CA VAL A 311 -5.39 2.08 13.85
C VAL A 311 -6.66 2.92 13.79
N PHE A 312 -6.56 4.16 14.28
CA PHE A 312 -7.57 5.19 14.15
C PHE A 312 -6.89 6.47 13.62
N LEU A 313 -7.47 7.08 12.59
CA LEU A 313 -6.94 8.31 12.00
C LEU A 313 -8.01 9.40 11.98
N SER A 314 -7.61 10.62 12.36
CA SER A 314 -8.37 11.84 12.14
C SER A 314 -7.83 12.57 10.91
N ASN A 315 -8.32 12.23 9.72
CA ASN A 315 -7.76 12.74 8.47
C ASN A 315 -7.80 14.28 8.39
N THR A 316 -8.87 14.89 8.87
CA THR A 316 -9.01 16.36 8.92
C THR A 316 -7.95 17.03 9.79
N VAL A 317 -7.42 16.34 10.82
CA VAL A 317 -6.29 16.85 11.63
C VAL A 317 -5.02 16.96 10.81
N LEU A 318 -4.81 16.04 9.85
CA LEU A 318 -3.68 16.13 8.92
C LEU A 318 -3.96 17.19 7.83
N THR A 319 -5.09 17.11 7.15
CA THR A 319 -5.31 17.83 5.89
C THR A 319 -5.90 19.22 6.06
N GLY A 320 -6.49 19.52 7.19
CA GLY A 320 -7.22 20.77 7.43
C GLY A 320 -8.70 20.72 7.01
N GLU A 321 -9.50 21.61 7.58
CA GLU A 321 -10.95 21.69 7.33
C GLU A 321 -11.27 22.20 5.92
N ASP A 322 -10.40 22.98 5.30
CA ASP A 322 -10.55 23.50 3.94
C ASP A 322 -10.48 22.38 2.87
N VAL A 323 -9.77 21.29 3.15
CA VAL A 323 -9.70 20.09 2.28
C VAL A 323 -10.96 19.24 2.43
N THR A 324 -11.51 19.17 3.65
CA THR A 324 -12.67 18.33 3.98
C THR A 324 -13.99 19.07 4.00
N GLY A 325 -14.02 20.33 3.55
CA GLY A 325 -15.24 21.16 3.50
C GLY A 325 -15.88 21.38 4.88
N GLY A 326 -15.07 21.48 5.93
CA GLY A 326 -15.51 21.68 7.30
C GLY A 326 -16.01 20.42 8.02
N LYS A 327 -15.94 19.25 7.38
CA LYS A 327 -16.33 17.96 7.96
C LYS A 327 -15.14 17.28 8.61
N ASN A 328 -15.37 16.52 9.68
CA ASN A 328 -14.32 15.69 10.25
C ASN A 328 -14.36 14.30 9.60
N VAL A 329 -13.25 13.87 9.01
CA VAL A 329 -13.07 12.59 8.32
C VAL A 329 -12.20 11.69 9.14
N TYR A 330 -12.66 10.45 9.33
CA TYR A 330 -11.98 9.44 10.14
C TYR A 330 -11.80 8.14 9.37
N TYR A 331 -10.67 7.48 9.61
CA TYR A 331 -10.41 6.12 9.19
C TYR A 331 -10.15 5.24 10.38
N VAL A 332 -10.73 4.04 10.36
CA VAL A 332 -10.47 2.98 11.32
C VAL A 332 -9.97 1.77 10.55
N GLY A 333 -8.95 1.07 11.03
CA GLY A 333 -8.38 -0.01 10.28
C GLY A 333 -7.92 -1.20 11.08
N PHE A 334 -8.01 -2.35 10.41
CA PHE A 334 -7.55 -3.64 10.92
C PHE A 334 -6.87 -4.43 9.82
N TYR A 335 -5.67 -4.95 10.08
CA TYR A 335 -5.00 -5.91 9.20
C TYR A 335 -5.33 -7.32 9.68
N ALA A 336 -5.87 -8.14 8.79
CA ALA A 336 -6.36 -9.47 9.12
C ALA A 336 -5.94 -10.52 8.09
N SER A 337 -5.66 -11.75 8.54
CA SER A 337 -5.54 -12.90 7.65
C SER A 337 -6.85 -13.17 6.90
N HIS A 338 -6.77 -13.87 5.78
CA HIS A 338 -7.92 -14.13 4.91
C HIS A 338 -9.05 -14.90 5.59
N GLY A 339 -8.73 -15.68 6.64
CA GLY A 339 -9.71 -16.44 7.43
C GLY A 339 -10.36 -15.66 8.56
N HIS A 340 -9.96 -14.40 8.80
CA HIS A 340 -10.51 -13.61 9.90
C HIS A 340 -12.00 -13.30 9.68
N ALA A 341 -12.77 -13.33 10.78
CA ALA A 341 -14.21 -13.15 10.76
C ALA A 341 -14.67 -11.86 10.07
N TYR A 342 -13.90 -10.76 10.15
CA TYR A 342 -14.24 -9.49 9.51
C TYR A 342 -14.38 -9.58 7.97
N PHE A 343 -13.80 -10.61 7.31
CA PHE A 343 -14.00 -10.79 5.88
C PHE A 343 -15.34 -11.42 5.53
N SER A 344 -15.94 -12.21 6.44
CA SER A 344 -17.21 -12.92 6.27
C SER A 344 -18.40 -12.28 6.98
N GLN A 345 -18.17 -11.51 8.04
CA GLN A 345 -19.21 -10.76 8.75
C GLN A 345 -19.83 -9.68 7.85
N ASP A 346 -21.10 -9.35 8.09
CA ASP A 346 -21.75 -8.21 7.47
C ASP A 346 -21.11 -6.88 7.91
N GLU A 347 -21.20 -5.88 7.05
CA GLU A 347 -20.52 -4.62 7.23
C GLU A 347 -21.05 -3.82 8.42
N ASP A 348 -22.35 -3.85 8.66
CA ASP A 348 -22.99 -3.11 9.75
C ASP A 348 -22.60 -3.67 11.12
N SER A 349 -22.45 -4.99 11.24
CA SER A 349 -21.96 -5.63 12.46
C SER A 349 -20.53 -5.22 12.79
N VAL A 350 -19.64 -5.22 11.78
CA VAL A 350 -18.24 -4.78 11.97
C VAL A 350 -18.18 -3.31 12.37
N MET A 351 -18.92 -2.45 11.65
CA MET A 351 -18.94 -1.00 11.92
C MET A 351 -19.48 -0.71 13.33
N SER A 352 -20.56 -1.39 13.74
CA SER A 352 -21.15 -1.23 15.08
C SER A 352 -20.20 -1.66 16.20
N GLU A 353 -19.45 -2.74 16.01
CA GLU A 353 -18.40 -3.18 16.93
C GLU A 353 -17.30 -2.11 17.05
N TRP A 354 -16.86 -1.55 15.92
CA TRP A 354 -15.81 -0.54 15.90
C TRP A 354 -16.26 0.80 16.51
N GLU A 355 -17.51 1.19 16.30
CA GLU A 355 -18.10 2.37 16.96
C GLU A 355 -18.07 2.25 18.50
N LYS A 356 -18.32 1.06 19.05
CA LYS A 356 -18.16 0.78 20.49
C LYS A 356 -16.69 0.95 20.90
N GLY A 357 -15.76 0.39 20.12
CA GLY A 357 -14.33 0.56 20.38
C GLY A 357 -13.88 2.03 20.33
N ILE A 358 -14.42 2.84 19.41
CA ILE A 358 -14.16 4.29 19.37
C ILE A 358 -14.70 4.95 20.66
N LYS A 359 -15.89 4.57 21.11
CA LYS A 359 -16.50 5.07 22.33
C LYS A 359 -15.67 4.72 23.57
N ASP A 360 -15.09 3.52 23.62
CA ASP A 360 -14.22 3.08 24.71
C ASP A 360 -12.93 3.90 24.75
N MET A 361 -12.37 4.24 23.57
CA MET A 361 -11.19 5.11 23.47
C MET A 361 -11.49 6.57 23.77
N PHE A 362 -12.65 7.05 23.33
CA PHE A 362 -13.07 8.44 23.40
C PHE A 362 -14.47 8.52 24.02
N PRO A 363 -14.61 8.57 25.36
CA PRO A 363 -15.93 8.55 26.04
C PRO A 363 -16.89 9.66 25.60
N GLY A 364 -16.35 10.77 25.06
CA GLY A 364 -17.15 11.85 24.49
C GLY A 364 -17.67 11.59 23.07
N PHE A 365 -17.27 10.50 22.41
CA PHE A 365 -17.77 10.16 21.07
C PHE A 365 -19.24 9.76 21.12
N ASP A 366 -20.01 10.30 20.20
CA ASP A 366 -21.43 10.01 20.01
C ASP A 366 -21.65 9.45 18.57
N PRO A 367 -21.95 8.14 18.45
CA PRO A 367 -22.18 7.51 17.15
C PRO A 367 -23.33 8.14 16.34
N SER A 368 -24.32 8.76 17.02
CA SER A 368 -25.46 9.43 16.35
C SER A 368 -25.02 10.66 15.54
N ARG A 369 -23.82 11.17 15.76
CA ARG A 369 -23.21 12.28 15.04
C ARG A 369 -22.37 11.84 13.83
N ILE A 370 -22.32 10.55 13.52
CA ILE A 370 -21.81 10.06 12.24
C ILE A 370 -22.80 10.47 11.15
N ARG A 371 -22.32 11.13 10.09
CA ARG A 371 -23.13 11.57 8.95
C ARG A 371 -23.25 10.47 7.91
N GLU A 372 -22.11 9.99 7.45
CA GLU A 372 -22.01 8.85 6.51
C GLU A 372 -20.83 7.97 6.91
N LYS A 373 -20.95 6.68 6.63
CA LYS A 373 -19.90 5.66 6.87
C LYS A 373 -19.90 4.60 5.79
N ALA A 374 -18.73 4.01 5.52
CA ALA A 374 -18.54 2.90 4.60
C ALA A 374 -17.45 1.95 5.11
N LEU A 375 -17.57 0.67 4.82
CA LEU A 375 -16.59 -0.37 5.13
C LEU A 375 -16.00 -0.96 3.85
N PHE A 376 -14.70 -1.16 3.82
CA PHE A 376 -13.99 -1.77 2.70
C PHE A 376 -13.13 -2.93 3.17
N LYS A 377 -13.10 -4.01 2.37
CA LYS A 377 -12.37 -5.25 2.65
C LYS A 377 -11.40 -5.55 1.51
N PHE A 378 -10.11 -5.58 1.81
CA PHE A 378 -9.04 -5.86 0.85
C PHE A 378 -8.34 -7.16 1.22
N LYS A 379 -8.47 -8.21 0.40
CA LYS A 379 -7.82 -9.51 0.68
C LYS A 379 -6.29 -9.44 0.59
N HIS A 380 -5.73 -8.66 -0.31
CA HIS A 380 -4.29 -8.57 -0.54
C HIS A 380 -3.80 -7.14 -0.30
N ALA A 381 -3.68 -6.74 0.98
CA ALA A 381 -3.27 -5.39 1.34
C ALA A 381 -1.77 -5.26 1.60
N GLN A 382 -1.12 -6.32 2.09
CA GLN A 382 0.30 -6.33 2.44
C GLN A 382 0.87 -7.73 2.23
N HIS A 383 2.05 -7.85 1.63
CA HIS A 383 2.82 -9.09 1.60
C HIS A 383 3.62 -9.26 2.90
N ILE A 384 3.89 -10.49 3.28
CA ILE A 384 4.65 -10.83 4.47
C ILE A 384 6.12 -10.98 4.09
N VAL A 385 6.96 -10.15 4.69
CA VAL A 385 8.41 -10.18 4.47
C VAL A 385 9.03 -10.96 5.63
N ASP A 386 9.16 -12.26 5.44
CA ASP A 386 9.65 -13.24 6.43
C ASP A 386 11.13 -13.65 6.20
N LEU A 387 11.65 -14.53 7.03
CA LEU A 387 13.00 -15.07 6.85
C LEU A 387 13.12 -15.80 5.49
N GLY A 388 14.20 -15.54 4.75
CA GLY A 388 14.41 -16.08 3.41
C GLY A 388 13.59 -15.42 2.32
N TYR A 389 12.97 -14.26 2.58
CA TYR A 389 12.13 -13.55 1.62
C TYR A 389 12.84 -13.24 0.29
N GLU A 390 14.14 -12.92 0.33
CA GLU A 390 14.92 -12.61 -0.89
C GLU A 390 14.87 -13.75 -1.93
N GLU A 391 14.80 -15.00 -1.49
CA GLU A 391 14.71 -16.18 -2.34
C GLU A 391 13.32 -16.38 -2.95
N LYS A 392 12.30 -15.80 -2.32
CA LYS A 392 10.90 -15.87 -2.76
C LYS A 392 10.54 -14.78 -3.77
N ILE A 393 11.32 -13.70 -3.86
CA ILE A 393 11.02 -12.56 -4.75
C ILE A 393 10.97 -13.04 -6.20
N PRO A 394 9.83 -12.89 -6.91
CA PRO A 394 9.73 -13.33 -8.29
C PRO A 394 10.54 -12.41 -9.22
N ALA A 395 11.07 -13.00 -10.30
CA ALA A 395 11.67 -12.22 -11.38
C ALA A 395 10.61 -11.40 -12.11
N TYR A 396 11.03 -10.30 -12.74
CA TYR A 396 10.15 -9.50 -13.61
C TYR A 396 9.70 -10.28 -14.85
N GLU A 397 10.59 -11.10 -15.43
CA GLU A 397 10.27 -12.00 -16.54
C GLU A 397 9.80 -13.33 -15.98
N SER A 398 8.61 -13.76 -16.38
CA SER A 398 8.10 -15.06 -15.97
C SER A 398 8.72 -16.20 -16.79
N VAL A 399 8.45 -17.42 -16.38
CA VAL A 399 8.83 -18.63 -17.15
C VAL A 399 8.07 -18.74 -18.47
N VAL A 400 6.94 -18.03 -18.62
CA VAL A 400 6.16 -17.98 -19.86
C VAL A 400 6.69 -16.85 -20.73
N PRO A 401 7.24 -17.15 -21.93
CA PRO A 401 7.81 -16.14 -22.81
C PRO A 401 6.84 -15.00 -23.14
N GLY A 402 7.28 -13.75 -22.99
CA GLY A 402 6.47 -12.56 -23.25
C GLY A 402 5.50 -12.18 -22.13
N VAL A 403 5.47 -12.94 -21.03
CA VAL A 403 4.67 -12.62 -19.83
C VAL A 403 5.58 -12.12 -18.71
N TYR A 404 5.18 -11.01 -18.09
CA TYR A 404 5.94 -10.30 -17.07
C TYR A 404 5.10 -10.10 -15.81
N LEU A 405 5.79 -9.93 -14.67
CA LEU A 405 5.18 -9.63 -13.37
C LEU A 405 5.85 -8.39 -12.76
N ALA A 406 5.06 -7.40 -12.36
CA ALA A 406 5.51 -6.25 -11.58
C ALA A 406 4.49 -5.95 -10.48
N ASN A 407 4.81 -6.25 -9.25
CA ASN A 407 3.91 -5.99 -8.13
C ASN A 407 4.69 -5.66 -6.84
N PHE A 408 3.96 -5.35 -5.78
CA PHE A 408 4.59 -4.90 -4.54
C PHE A 408 5.38 -5.99 -3.78
N SER A 409 5.29 -7.27 -4.16
CA SER A 409 6.14 -8.31 -3.55
C SER A 409 7.62 -8.19 -3.97
N GLN A 410 7.91 -7.44 -5.04
CA GLN A 410 9.26 -7.14 -5.52
C GLN A 410 9.87 -5.90 -4.83
N ILE A 411 9.08 -5.19 -4.03
CA ILE A 411 9.54 -4.05 -3.22
C ILE A 411 10.21 -4.59 -1.96
N TYR A 412 11.54 -4.46 -1.89
CA TYR A 412 12.35 -5.01 -0.80
C TYR A 412 13.67 -4.23 -0.66
N PRO A 413 14.13 -3.90 0.54
CA PRO A 413 13.52 -4.13 1.86
C PRO A 413 12.45 -3.10 2.25
N ASP A 414 12.15 -2.16 1.36
CA ASP A 414 11.18 -1.10 1.61
C ASP A 414 9.76 -1.65 1.81
N ASP A 415 8.90 -0.86 2.45
CA ASP A 415 7.49 -1.18 2.58
C ASP A 415 6.73 -0.69 1.33
N ARG A 416 5.67 -1.40 0.97
CA ARG A 416 4.82 -1.01 -0.14
C ARG A 416 4.25 0.41 0.03
N GLY A 417 4.02 1.10 -1.08
CA GLY A 417 3.44 2.44 -1.11
C GLY A 417 3.23 2.91 -2.54
N ILE A 418 2.53 4.02 -2.73
CA ILE A 418 2.26 4.59 -4.05
C ILE A 418 3.58 4.90 -4.78
N ASN A 419 4.56 5.47 -4.06
CA ASN A 419 5.87 5.79 -4.62
C ASN A 419 6.55 4.55 -5.22
N PHE A 420 6.61 3.47 -4.46
CA PHE A 420 7.25 2.23 -4.92
C PHE A 420 6.44 1.54 -6.03
N ALA A 421 5.11 1.64 -6.01
CA ALA A 421 4.27 1.14 -7.10
C ALA A 421 4.56 1.87 -8.42
N ILE A 422 4.75 3.19 -8.37
CA ILE A 422 5.15 4.01 -9.51
C ILE A 422 6.58 3.66 -9.97
N GLN A 423 7.51 3.49 -9.02
CA GLN A 423 8.88 3.09 -9.31
C GLN A 423 8.94 1.74 -10.03
N GLU A 424 8.23 0.72 -9.55
CA GLU A 424 8.13 -0.58 -10.21
C GLU A 424 7.47 -0.48 -11.59
N GLY A 425 6.46 0.37 -11.73
CA GLY A 425 5.84 0.68 -13.01
C GLY A 425 6.84 1.29 -14.01
N ASN A 426 7.65 2.25 -13.58
CA ASN A 426 8.69 2.86 -14.41
C ASN A 426 9.76 1.82 -14.84
N LYS A 427 10.24 0.99 -13.90
CA LYS A 427 11.21 -0.08 -14.17
C LYS A 427 10.68 -1.07 -15.23
N MET A 428 9.44 -1.53 -15.05
CA MET A 428 8.81 -2.47 -15.97
C MET A 428 8.58 -1.85 -17.35
N ALA A 429 8.11 -0.62 -17.41
CA ALA A 429 7.92 0.09 -18.69
C ALA A 429 9.24 0.20 -19.47
N LEU A 430 10.34 0.55 -18.79
CA LEU A 430 11.68 0.59 -19.40
C LEU A 430 12.13 -0.79 -19.90
N LEU A 431 11.84 -1.86 -19.17
CA LEU A 431 12.17 -3.23 -19.59
C LEU A 431 11.42 -3.60 -20.88
N ILE A 432 10.13 -3.33 -20.95
CA ILE A 432 9.31 -3.58 -22.15
C ILE A 432 9.78 -2.73 -23.32
N GLN A 433 10.07 -1.45 -23.12
CA GLN A 433 10.59 -0.57 -24.18
C GLN A 433 11.92 -1.08 -24.73
N LYS A 434 12.85 -1.55 -23.90
CA LYS A 434 14.12 -2.14 -24.35
C LYS A 434 13.91 -3.40 -25.18
N LYS A 435 12.95 -4.24 -24.82
CA LYS A 435 12.69 -5.52 -25.52
C LYS A 435 11.93 -5.35 -26.84
N PHE A 436 11.00 -4.42 -26.89
CA PHE A 436 10.07 -4.27 -28.02
C PHE A 436 10.21 -2.95 -28.78
N GLY A 437 10.94 -1.98 -28.24
CA GLY A 437 11.07 -0.63 -28.82
C GLY A 437 12.17 -0.48 -29.89
N SER A 438 13.05 -1.46 -30.07
CA SER A 438 14.17 -1.39 -31.01
C SER A 438 13.78 -1.48 -32.49
N LEU A 439 12.49 -1.67 -32.79
CA LEU A 439 11.98 -1.75 -34.19
C LEU A 439 11.53 -0.39 -34.79
N GLN A 440 11.62 0.72 -34.05
CA GLN A 440 11.16 2.03 -34.52
C GLN A 440 12.29 3.02 -34.92
N ARG A 441 13.58 2.60 -34.93
CA ARG A 441 14.71 3.49 -35.28
C ARG A 441 15.35 3.24 -36.66
N THR A 442 14.68 2.57 -37.56
CA THR A 442 15.15 2.47 -38.95
C THR A 442 14.00 2.73 -39.91
N ASP A 443 13.59 3.99 -40.06
CA ASP A 443 13.08 4.56 -41.29
C ASP A 443 12.70 6.01 -41.05
N GLY A 444 13.61 6.91 -41.34
CA GLY A 444 13.39 8.34 -41.19
C GLY A 444 14.66 9.13 -41.49
N ARG A 445 15.23 8.92 -42.68
CA ARG A 445 16.01 9.94 -43.42
C ARG A 445 15.32 10.25 -44.71
#